data_135732446d89f660302edaa69c848d4c
#
_entry.id   135732446d89f660302edaa69c848d4c
#
_cell.length_a   1.000
_cell.length_b   1.000
_cell.length_c   1.000
_cell.angle_alpha   90.00
_cell.angle_beta   90.00
_cell.angle_gamma   90.00
#
_symmetry.space_group_name_H-M   'P 1'
#
loop_
_entity.id
_entity.type
_entity.pdbx_description
1 polymer ?
#
loop_
_entity_poly.entity_id
_entity_poly.type
_entity_poly.pdbx_seq_one_letter_code
_entity_poly.pdbx_strand_id
1 'polypeptide(L)'
;MKKVFLFTGVIALVFSAGALLTSFSSQDLNNSIPEDVMKIFTNSCSKCHSAGGSGIAMTNVNFTKWGTYSAEKQAKKAADISAVIKLNGMPPRSFVAKNPGAVLTDAQKNLIYKWSDSLNPR
;
A
#
# COMPACT_ATOMS: atom_id res chain seq x y z
N MET A 1 -6.40 -48.91 65.43
CA MET A 1 -6.49 -47.47 65.20
C MET A 1 -5.79 -47.17 63.90
N LYS A 2 -6.53 -46.99 62.79
CA LYS A 2 -5.98 -46.70 61.45
C LYS A 2 -6.29 -45.22 61.12
N LYS A 3 -5.25 -44.40 61.06
CA LYS A 3 -5.38 -43.01 60.68
C LYS A 3 -5.46 -42.96 59.16
N VAL A 4 -6.59 -42.55 58.62
CA VAL A 4 -6.79 -42.28 57.21
C VAL A 4 -6.32 -40.84 56.91
N PHE A 5 -5.24 -40.70 56.20
CA PHE A 5 -4.81 -39.39 55.67
C PHE A 5 -5.60 -39.08 54.39
N LEU A 6 -6.50 -38.12 54.50
CA LEU A 6 -7.17 -37.50 53.35
C LEU A 6 -6.20 -36.51 52.69
N PHE A 7 -5.66 -36.89 51.53
CA PHE A 7 -4.96 -35.97 50.66
C PHE A 7 -5.98 -35.17 49.87
N THR A 8 -6.17 -33.92 50.26
CA THR A 8 -6.97 -32.97 49.50
C THR A 8 -6.06 -32.45 48.39
N GLY A 9 -6.23 -32.99 47.18
CA GLY A 9 -5.56 -32.49 45.99
C GLY A 9 -6.16 -31.17 45.54
N VAL A 10 -5.42 -30.08 45.69
CA VAL A 10 -5.75 -28.79 45.08
C VAL A 10 -5.31 -28.83 43.61
N ILE A 11 -6.31 -28.98 42.73
CA ILE A 11 -6.09 -28.84 41.28
C ILE A 11 -6.00 -27.34 40.99
N ALA A 12 -4.80 -26.82 40.79
CA ALA A 12 -4.58 -25.49 40.28
C ALA A 12 -4.86 -25.49 38.77
N LEU A 13 -6.00 -24.96 38.37
CA LEU A 13 -6.33 -24.67 36.98
C LEU A 13 -5.50 -23.46 36.55
N VAL A 14 -4.39 -23.74 35.83
CA VAL A 14 -3.62 -22.71 35.16
C VAL A 14 -4.40 -22.34 33.90
N PHE A 15 -5.12 -21.22 33.94
CA PHE A 15 -5.66 -20.59 32.74
C PHE A 15 -4.47 -19.98 31.95
N SER A 16 -4.00 -20.72 30.97
CA SER A 16 -3.09 -20.21 29.96
C SER A 16 -3.87 -19.27 29.06
N ALA A 17 -3.80 -17.97 29.33
CA ALA A 17 -4.29 -16.95 28.43
C ALA A 17 -3.34 -16.92 27.22
N GLY A 18 -3.68 -17.70 26.19
CA GLY A 18 -3.03 -17.63 24.90
C GLY A 18 -3.31 -16.26 24.26
N ALA A 19 -2.36 -15.33 24.38
CA ALA A 19 -2.38 -14.12 23.59
C ALA A 19 -2.22 -14.53 22.13
N LEU A 20 -3.30 -14.47 21.37
CA LEU A 20 -3.28 -14.53 19.90
C LEU A 20 -2.60 -13.25 19.42
N LEU A 21 -1.27 -13.29 19.36
CA LEU A 21 -0.51 -12.30 18.59
C LEU A 21 -0.84 -12.56 17.12
N THR A 22 -1.83 -11.84 16.59
CA THR A 22 -2.02 -11.73 15.15
C THR A 22 -0.79 -11.03 14.63
N SER A 23 0.15 -11.83 14.12
CA SER A 23 1.29 -11.31 13.38
C SER A 23 0.72 -10.63 12.13
N PHE A 24 0.54 -9.33 12.18
CA PHE A 24 0.38 -8.51 10.99
C PHE A 24 1.65 -8.70 10.18
N SER A 25 1.56 -9.46 9.09
CA SER A 25 2.68 -9.70 8.21
C SER A 25 3.12 -8.36 7.64
N SER A 26 4.38 -7.99 7.86
CA SER A 26 4.98 -6.78 7.30
C SER A 26 4.93 -6.74 5.76
N GLN A 27 4.59 -7.85 5.13
CA GLN A 27 4.43 -7.97 3.68
C GLN A 27 3.16 -7.30 3.16
N ASP A 28 2.08 -7.25 3.96
CA ASP A 28 0.83 -6.60 3.53
C ASP A 28 0.94 -5.08 3.49
N LEU A 29 1.79 -4.49 4.34
CA LEU A 29 2.04 -3.04 4.34
C LEU A 29 2.86 -2.57 3.14
N ASN A 30 3.70 -3.45 2.57
CA ASN A 30 4.52 -3.11 1.39
C ASN A 30 3.79 -3.33 0.06
N ASN A 31 2.65 -4.02 0.04
CA ASN A 31 1.96 -4.38 -1.19
C ASN A 31 0.81 -3.42 -1.54
N SER A 32 0.49 -2.46 -0.69
CA SER A 32 -0.56 -1.47 -0.93
C SER A 32 0.04 -0.07 -1.11
N ILE A 33 -0.56 0.71 -2.02
CA ILE A 33 -0.26 2.14 -2.10
C ILE A 33 -0.85 2.81 -0.87
N PRO A 34 -0.09 3.64 -0.11
CA PRO A 34 -0.63 4.38 1.03
C PRO A 34 -1.87 5.19 0.66
N GLU A 35 -2.80 5.34 1.58
CA GLU A 35 -4.10 5.96 1.31
C GLU A 35 -3.99 7.40 0.80
N ASP A 36 -3.08 8.18 1.36
CA ASP A 36 -2.81 9.56 0.96
C ASP A 36 -2.27 9.65 -0.48
N VAL A 37 -1.35 8.76 -0.86
CA VAL A 37 -0.85 8.64 -2.23
C VAL A 37 -1.94 8.12 -3.17
N MET A 38 -2.74 7.13 -2.73
CA MET A 38 -3.84 6.60 -3.53
C MET A 38 -4.91 7.67 -3.81
N LYS A 39 -5.21 8.56 -2.86
CA LYS A 39 -6.12 9.70 -3.08
C LYS A 39 -5.61 10.61 -4.21
N ILE A 40 -4.31 10.87 -4.24
CA ILE A 40 -3.69 11.67 -5.32
C ILE A 40 -3.85 10.95 -6.66
N PHE A 41 -3.53 9.65 -6.72
CA PHE A 41 -3.66 8.86 -7.93
C PHE A 41 -5.09 8.77 -8.43
N THR A 42 -6.07 8.59 -7.53
CA THR A 42 -7.49 8.56 -7.87
C THR A 42 -7.92 9.85 -8.55
N ASN A 43 -7.49 10.99 -8.03
CA ASN A 43 -7.86 12.30 -8.56
C ASN A 43 -7.15 12.62 -9.90
N SER A 44 -5.88 12.28 -10.04
CA SER A 44 -5.03 12.80 -11.09
C SER A 44 -4.60 11.78 -12.14
N CYS A 45 -4.72 10.49 -11.87
CA CYS A 45 -4.11 9.42 -12.68
C CYS A 45 -5.10 8.31 -13.07
N SER A 46 -5.96 7.89 -12.15
CA SER A 46 -6.77 6.67 -12.30
C SER A 46 -7.76 6.70 -13.45
N LYS A 47 -8.19 7.89 -13.88
CA LYS A 47 -9.08 8.01 -15.06
C LYS A 47 -8.49 7.35 -16.31
N CYS A 48 -7.18 7.37 -16.46
CA CYS A 48 -6.48 6.73 -17.58
C CYS A 48 -5.78 5.43 -17.16
N HIS A 49 -5.28 5.34 -15.93
CA HIS A 49 -4.41 4.28 -15.43
C HIS A 49 -5.13 3.25 -14.53
N SER A 50 -6.43 3.11 -14.64
CA SER A 50 -7.22 2.07 -13.94
C SER A 50 -8.20 1.40 -14.91
N ALA A 51 -8.86 0.34 -14.47
CA ALA A 51 -9.84 -0.39 -15.28
C ALA A 51 -10.88 0.56 -15.91
N GLY A 52 -11.13 0.39 -17.20
CA GLY A 52 -11.99 1.30 -17.97
C GLY A 52 -11.30 2.57 -18.51
N GLY A 53 -10.02 2.75 -18.22
CA GLY A 53 -9.22 3.88 -18.72
C GLY A 53 -8.61 3.61 -20.09
N SER A 54 -7.49 4.31 -20.40
CA SER A 54 -6.77 4.14 -21.65
C SER A 54 -5.94 2.86 -21.67
N GLY A 55 -6.10 2.04 -22.73
CA GLY A 55 -5.33 0.80 -22.91
C GLY A 55 -3.81 1.05 -22.88
N ILE A 56 -3.35 2.12 -23.55
CA ILE A 56 -1.92 2.51 -23.56
C ILE A 56 -1.46 2.92 -22.17
N ALA A 57 -2.25 3.72 -21.45
CA ALA A 57 -1.91 4.13 -20.09
C ALA A 57 -1.82 2.92 -19.15
N MET A 58 -2.77 1.98 -19.24
CA MET A 58 -2.82 0.78 -18.42
C MET A 58 -1.68 -0.21 -18.69
N THR A 59 -1.07 -0.22 -19.89
CA THR A 59 0.16 -1.01 -20.13
C THR A 59 1.36 -0.47 -19.37
N ASN A 60 1.43 0.84 -19.17
CA ASN A 60 2.50 1.45 -18.38
C ASN A 60 2.30 1.21 -16.89
N VAL A 61 1.14 1.56 -16.36
CA VAL A 61 0.72 1.24 -14.98
C VAL A 61 -0.79 1.07 -14.92
N ASN A 62 -1.24 0.07 -14.19
CA ASN A 62 -2.66 -0.15 -13.93
C ASN A 62 -2.89 -0.27 -12.41
N PHE A 63 -3.44 0.79 -11.81
CA PHE A 63 -3.67 0.84 -10.37
C PHE A 63 -4.68 -0.21 -9.89
N THR A 64 -5.64 -0.62 -10.72
CA THR A 64 -6.57 -1.71 -10.39
C THR A 64 -5.84 -3.06 -10.19
N LYS A 65 -4.70 -3.24 -10.86
CA LYS A 65 -3.89 -4.46 -10.78
C LYS A 65 -2.67 -4.30 -9.87
N TRP A 66 -2.52 -3.18 -9.16
CA TRP A 66 -1.32 -2.89 -8.38
C TRP A 66 -0.95 -4.03 -7.43
N GLY A 67 -1.91 -4.54 -6.66
CA GLY A 67 -1.70 -5.64 -5.72
C GLY A 67 -1.30 -6.97 -6.36
N THR A 68 -1.44 -7.13 -7.67
CA THR A 68 -1.02 -8.33 -8.40
C THR A 68 0.42 -8.25 -8.94
N TYR A 69 1.05 -7.08 -8.84
CA TYR A 69 2.44 -6.90 -9.25
C TYR A 69 3.38 -7.46 -8.18
N SER A 70 4.49 -8.07 -8.62
CA SER A 70 5.58 -8.42 -7.70
C SER A 70 6.17 -7.15 -7.06
N ALA A 71 6.82 -7.30 -5.91
CA ALA A 71 7.46 -6.18 -5.21
C ALA A 71 8.47 -5.43 -6.12
N GLU A 72 9.27 -6.18 -6.88
CA GLU A 72 10.20 -5.61 -7.86
C GLU A 72 9.48 -4.79 -8.95
N LYS A 73 8.37 -5.32 -9.48
CA LYS A 73 7.56 -4.62 -10.47
C LYS A 73 6.90 -3.38 -9.90
N GLN A 74 6.42 -3.43 -8.66
CA GLN A 74 5.88 -2.25 -7.97
C GLN A 74 6.94 -1.18 -7.77
N ALA A 75 8.13 -1.56 -7.30
CA ALA A 75 9.26 -0.65 -7.12
C ALA A 75 9.64 0.03 -8.44
N LYS A 76 9.76 -0.74 -9.53
CA LYS A 76 10.04 -0.20 -10.87
C LYS A 76 8.94 0.77 -11.32
N LYS A 77 7.66 0.40 -11.21
CA LYS A 77 6.53 1.26 -11.59
C LYS A 77 6.49 2.54 -10.77
N ALA A 78 6.77 2.49 -9.47
CA ALA A 78 6.83 3.67 -8.62
C ALA A 78 7.97 4.62 -9.04
N ALA A 79 9.14 4.08 -9.39
CA ALA A 79 10.24 4.87 -9.93
C ALA A 79 9.89 5.53 -11.27
N ASP A 80 9.26 4.80 -12.18
CA ASP A 80 8.78 5.32 -13.47
C ASP A 80 7.75 6.46 -13.28
N ILE A 81 6.80 6.31 -12.33
CA ILE A 81 5.84 7.35 -11.96
C ILE A 81 6.56 8.61 -11.46
N SER A 82 7.49 8.46 -10.53
CA SER A 82 8.27 9.59 -10.02
C SER A 82 9.05 10.29 -11.13
N ALA A 83 9.68 9.54 -12.01
CA ALA A 83 10.47 10.10 -13.11
C ALA A 83 9.60 10.92 -14.07
N VAL A 84 8.45 10.39 -14.50
CA VAL A 84 7.57 11.09 -15.45
C VAL A 84 6.93 12.34 -14.84
N ILE A 85 6.65 12.35 -13.53
CA ILE A 85 6.15 13.54 -12.82
C ILE A 85 7.25 14.61 -12.73
N LYS A 86 8.49 14.25 -12.43
CA LYS A 86 9.63 15.17 -12.40
C LYS A 86 9.85 15.84 -13.75
N LEU A 87 9.61 15.12 -14.84
CA LEU A 87 9.70 15.63 -16.21
C LEU A 87 8.44 16.40 -16.67
N ASN A 88 7.46 16.59 -15.79
CA ASN A 88 6.15 17.19 -16.11
C ASN A 88 5.41 16.47 -17.27
N GLY A 89 5.66 15.18 -17.46
CA GLY A 89 5.00 14.37 -18.47
C GLY A 89 3.64 13.85 -18.05
N MET A 90 3.37 13.79 -16.74
CA MET A 90 2.09 13.34 -16.15
C MET A 90 1.70 14.24 -14.97
N PRO A 91 0.41 14.54 -14.80
CA PRO A 91 -0.69 14.29 -15.74
C PRO A 91 -0.50 15.05 -17.05
N PRO A 92 -1.05 14.55 -18.19
CA PRO A 92 -0.91 15.24 -19.48
C PRO A 92 -1.54 16.64 -19.45
N ARG A 93 -0.92 17.61 -20.12
CA ARG A 93 -1.43 19.00 -20.20
C ARG A 93 -2.85 19.09 -20.74
N SER A 94 -3.19 18.28 -21.74
CA SER A 94 -4.55 18.21 -22.31
C SER A 94 -5.58 17.68 -21.32
N PHE A 95 -5.18 16.82 -20.40
CA PHE A 95 -6.05 16.31 -19.33
C PHE A 95 -6.29 17.36 -18.26
N VAL A 96 -5.24 18.00 -17.75
CA VAL A 96 -5.37 19.03 -16.69
C VAL A 96 -6.05 20.29 -17.18
N ALA A 97 -5.95 20.63 -18.46
CA ALA A 97 -6.70 21.73 -19.05
C ALA A 97 -8.22 21.55 -18.93
N LYS A 98 -8.70 20.30 -18.99
CA LYS A 98 -10.11 19.94 -18.81
C LYS A 98 -10.46 19.58 -17.37
N ASN A 99 -9.48 19.29 -16.54
CA ASN A 99 -9.61 18.88 -15.15
C ASN A 99 -8.61 19.64 -14.27
N PRO A 100 -8.83 20.95 -14.01
CA PRO A 100 -7.84 21.78 -13.30
C PRO A 100 -7.50 21.26 -11.89
N GLY A 101 -8.45 20.61 -11.23
CA GLY A 101 -8.24 19.99 -9.92
C GLY A 101 -7.32 18.77 -9.94
N ALA A 102 -6.95 18.25 -11.12
CA ALA A 102 -6.01 17.14 -11.26
C ALA A 102 -4.53 17.59 -11.36
N VAL A 103 -4.27 18.88 -11.35
CA VAL A 103 -2.90 19.42 -11.29
C VAL A 103 -2.27 19.04 -9.95
N LEU A 104 -1.08 18.43 -10.00
CA LEU A 104 -0.37 18.03 -8.79
C LEU A 104 0.29 19.24 -8.12
N THR A 105 0.01 19.45 -6.85
CA THR A 105 0.76 20.40 -6.02
C THR A 105 2.15 19.88 -5.69
N ASP A 106 3.07 20.74 -5.27
CA ASP A 106 4.43 20.31 -4.89
C ASP A 106 4.39 19.38 -3.66
N ALA A 107 3.45 19.61 -2.72
CA ALA A 107 3.25 18.71 -1.59
C ALA A 107 2.84 17.31 -2.04
N GLN A 108 1.91 17.20 -3.00
CA GLN A 108 1.47 15.92 -3.56
C GLN A 108 2.59 15.22 -4.33
N LYS A 109 3.37 15.95 -5.13
CA LYS A 109 4.55 15.40 -5.80
C LYS A 109 5.55 14.84 -4.79
N ASN A 110 5.84 15.57 -3.71
CA ASN A 110 6.75 15.13 -2.67
C ASN A 110 6.26 13.85 -1.95
N LEU A 111 4.95 13.71 -1.71
CA LEU A 111 4.38 12.47 -1.17
C LEU A 111 4.62 11.28 -2.10
N ILE A 112 4.39 11.46 -3.40
CA ILE A 112 4.64 10.42 -4.40
C ILE A 112 6.13 10.06 -4.45
N TYR A 113 7.04 11.04 -4.40
CA TYR A 113 8.48 10.78 -4.42
C TYR A 113 8.94 9.98 -3.19
N LYS A 114 8.50 10.39 -2.00
CA LYS A 114 8.81 9.66 -0.75
C LYS A 114 8.28 8.21 -0.78
N TRP A 115 7.06 8.03 -1.27
CA TRP A 115 6.50 6.69 -1.43
C TRP A 115 7.32 5.86 -2.43
N SER A 116 7.66 6.40 -3.59
CA SER A 116 8.48 5.72 -4.58
C SER A 116 9.87 5.34 -4.01
N ASP A 117 10.51 6.25 -3.27
CA ASP A 117 11.80 6.00 -2.64
C ASP A 117 11.70 4.90 -1.57
N SER A 118 10.56 4.77 -0.86
CA SER A 118 10.35 3.72 0.12
C SER A 118 10.27 2.31 -0.49
N LEU A 119 9.86 2.21 -1.75
CA LEU A 119 9.84 0.95 -2.50
C LEU A 119 11.18 0.63 -3.17
N ASN A 120 12.07 1.61 -3.27
CA ASN A 120 13.39 1.52 -3.91
C ASN A 120 14.48 1.93 -2.91
N PRO A 121 14.67 1.20 -1.80
CA PRO A 121 15.72 1.52 -0.85
C PRO A 121 17.09 1.42 -1.54
N ARG A 122 17.93 2.42 -1.33
CA ARG A 122 19.32 2.46 -1.82
C ARG A 122 20.24 1.63 -0.95
#